data_e1f27dfd505c7fbd2eda91b5dc40aea5
#
_entry.id   e1f27dfd505c7fbd2eda91b5dc40aea5
#
_cell.length_a   1.000
_cell.length_b   1.000
_cell.length_c   1.000
_cell.angle_alpha   90.00
_cell.angle_beta   90.00
_cell.angle_gamma   90.00
#
_symmetry.space_group_name_H-M   'P 1'
#
loop_
_entity.id
_entity.type
_entity.pdbx_description
1 polymer ?
#
loop_
_entity_poly.entity_id
_entity_poly.type
_entity_poly.pdbx_seq_one_letter_code
_entity_poly.pdbx_strand_id
1 'polypeptide(L)'
;GFVPLPAAIIRGFLRLTCLGVNSALGFQKRYMYRVMQILIAHTTRKLTFDHSAIPTHTAGYTFISNHRDIVLDSAFLDVRLIKAGFPNTVQIAIGDNLLVYPWIERFVRMNKAFIVRRSVGKRELLEASRHMSRYMHWVIAGKDDNIWIAQREGRAKDSSDHTQPSVLRMMA
;
A
#
# COMPACT_ATOMS: atom_id res chain seq x y z
N GLY A 1 -1.53 -12.60 -34.78
CA GLY A 1 -1.24 -11.20 -34.90
C GLY A 1 -2.08 -10.42 -33.91
N PHE A 2 -1.40 -9.74 -32.98
CA PHE A 2 -2.07 -8.84 -32.04
C PHE A 2 -2.40 -7.56 -32.81
N VAL A 3 -3.66 -7.27 -33.03
CA VAL A 3 -4.10 -5.98 -33.59
C VAL A 3 -4.12 -4.97 -32.44
N PRO A 4 -3.30 -3.91 -32.44
CA PRO A 4 -3.33 -2.93 -31.38
C PRO A 4 -4.65 -2.17 -31.43
N LEU A 5 -5.45 -2.25 -30.39
CA LEU A 5 -6.65 -1.45 -30.23
C LEU A 5 -6.30 0.04 -30.30
N PRO A 6 -7.05 0.85 -31.08
CA PRO A 6 -6.80 2.29 -31.14
C PRO A 6 -6.81 2.93 -29.76
N ALA A 7 -5.82 3.77 -29.46
CA ALA A 7 -5.65 4.42 -28.15
C ALA A 7 -6.91 5.19 -27.69
N ALA A 8 -7.75 5.64 -28.62
CA ALA A 8 -9.02 6.28 -28.33
C ALA A 8 -10.05 5.31 -27.71
N ILE A 9 -10.10 4.07 -28.19
CA ILE A 9 -11.01 3.03 -27.65
C ILE A 9 -10.54 2.66 -26.24
N ILE A 10 -9.24 2.46 -26.04
CA ILE A 10 -8.69 2.16 -24.72
C ILE A 10 -8.98 3.31 -23.75
N ARG A 11 -8.77 4.55 -24.16
CA ARG A 11 -9.09 5.73 -23.34
C ARG A 11 -10.58 5.85 -23.03
N GLY A 12 -11.45 5.60 -24.00
CA GLY A 12 -12.91 5.61 -23.83
C GLY A 12 -13.34 4.53 -22.83
N PHE A 13 -12.83 3.32 -22.99
CA PHE A 13 -13.10 2.20 -22.07
C PHE A 13 -12.62 2.52 -20.65
N LEU A 14 -11.37 3.02 -20.48
CA LEU A 14 -10.85 3.41 -19.17
C LEU A 14 -11.68 4.53 -18.54
N ARG A 15 -12.12 5.53 -19.31
CA ARG A 15 -13.00 6.58 -18.80
C ARG A 15 -14.33 6.01 -18.30
N LEU A 16 -14.96 5.15 -19.09
CA LEU A 16 -16.24 4.52 -18.71
C LEU A 16 -16.10 3.63 -17.48
N THR A 17 -15.02 2.85 -17.40
CA THR A 17 -14.77 1.97 -16.25
C THR A 17 -14.42 2.76 -15.00
N CYS A 18 -13.77 3.92 -15.12
CA CYS A 18 -13.43 4.80 -13.99
C CYS A 18 -14.56 5.74 -13.55
N LEU A 19 -15.71 5.74 -14.24
CA LEU A 19 -16.88 6.52 -13.83
C LEU A 19 -17.32 6.12 -12.40
N GLY A 20 -17.46 7.13 -11.54
CA GLY A 20 -17.87 6.93 -10.15
C GLY A 20 -16.76 6.51 -9.18
N VAL A 21 -15.49 6.50 -9.62
CA VAL A 21 -14.34 6.30 -8.71
C VAL A 21 -13.73 7.65 -8.37
N ASN A 22 -14.11 8.17 -7.20
CA ASN A 22 -13.72 9.51 -6.75
C ASN A 22 -12.68 9.48 -5.61
N SER A 23 -12.16 8.30 -5.26
CA SER A 23 -11.19 8.15 -4.16
C SER A 23 -10.23 6.99 -4.41
N ALA A 24 -9.05 7.05 -3.78
CA ALA A 24 -8.08 5.96 -3.80
C ALA A 24 -8.66 4.67 -3.19
N LEU A 25 -9.42 4.77 -2.10
CA LEU A 25 -10.12 3.63 -1.53
C LEU A 25 -11.14 3.01 -2.50
N GLY A 26 -11.89 3.85 -3.22
CA GLY A 26 -12.81 3.39 -4.26
C GLY A 26 -12.09 2.68 -5.39
N PHE A 27 -10.93 3.19 -5.82
CA PHE A 27 -10.08 2.54 -6.81
C PHE A 27 -9.58 1.17 -6.32
N GLN A 28 -9.08 1.08 -5.10
CA GLN A 28 -8.62 -0.16 -4.51
C GLN A 28 -9.75 -1.20 -4.40
N LYS A 29 -10.92 -0.82 -3.86
CA LYS A 29 -12.08 -1.72 -3.70
C LYS A 29 -12.67 -2.20 -5.03
N ARG A 30 -12.69 -1.33 -6.05
CA ARG A 30 -13.33 -1.65 -7.33
C ARG A 30 -12.42 -2.39 -8.31
N TYR A 31 -11.13 -2.00 -8.40
CA TYR A 31 -10.19 -2.54 -9.39
C TYR A 31 -9.12 -3.41 -8.76
N MET A 32 -8.34 -2.86 -7.85
CA MET A 32 -7.18 -3.57 -7.31
C MET A 32 -7.60 -4.84 -6.57
N TYR A 33 -8.68 -4.79 -5.81
CA TYR A 33 -9.22 -5.98 -5.14
C TYR A 33 -9.52 -7.12 -6.12
N ARG A 34 -10.16 -6.84 -7.24
CA ARG A 34 -10.48 -7.86 -8.26
C ARG A 34 -9.25 -8.41 -8.94
N VAL A 35 -8.33 -7.52 -9.35
CA VAL A 35 -7.05 -7.93 -9.95
C VAL A 35 -6.27 -8.83 -8.99
N MET A 36 -6.20 -8.45 -7.72
CA MET A 36 -5.50 -9.23 -6.70
C MET A 36 -6.19 -10.56 -6.41
N GLN A 37 -7.52 -10.63 -6.41
CA GLN A 37 -8.23 -11.90 -6.27
C GLN A 37 -7.90 -12.88 -7.40
N ILE A 38 -7.85 -12.41 -8.64
CA ILE A 38 -7.45 -13.23 -9.79
C ILE A 38 -6.01 -13.70 -9.61
N LEU A 39 -5.09 -12.81 -9.25
CA LEU A 39 -3.70 -13.16 -9.01
C LEU A 39 -3.58 -14.23 -7.90
N ILE A 40 -4.23 -14.02 -6.76
CA ILE A 40 -4.22 -14.97 -5.63
C ILE A 40 -4.75 -16.34 -6.07
N ALA A 41 -5.84 -16.38 -6.82
CA ALA A 41 -6.43 -17.64 -7.28
C ALA A 41 -5.49 -18.46 -8.18
N HIS A 42 -4.64 -17.79 -8.97
CA HIS A 42 -3.73 -18.45 -9.90
C HIS A 42 -2.33 -18.74 -9.34
N THR A 43 -1.90 -17.98 -8.33
CA THR A 43 -0.50 -18.04 -7.85
C THR A 43 -0.36 -18.52 -6.42
N THR A 44 -1.44 -18.54 -5.63
CA THR A 44 -1.37 -18.78 -4.20
C THR A 44 -2.21 -19.98 -3.80
N ARG A 45 -1.58 -21.00 -3.23
CA ARG A 45 -2.29 -22.19 -2.76
C ARG A 45 -3.19 -21.94 -1.55
N LYS A 46 -2.72 -21.10 -0.62
CA LYS A 46 -3.44 -20.78 0.60
C LYS A 46 -3.03 -19.39 1.11
N LEU A 47 -3.98 -18.55 1.40
CA LEU A 47 -3.78 -17.26 2.06
C LEU A 47 -4.72 -17.19 3.28
N THR A 48 -4.15 -17.20 4.48
CA THR A 48 -4.88 -17.12 5.74
C THR A 48 -4.73 -15.73 6.34
N PHE A 49 -5.73 -15.31 7.09
CA PHE A 49 -5.74 -14.06 7.83
C PHE A 49 -6.54 -14.27 9.12
N ASP A 50 -5.85 -14.18 10.24
CA ASP A 50 -6.49 -14.17 11.54
C ASP A 50 -6.57 -12.73 12.04
N HIS A 51 -7.76 -12.26 12.31
CA HIS A 51 -8.05 -10.91 12.81
C HIS A 51 -8.92 -10.94 14.05
N SER A 52 -9.00 -12.08 14.72
CA SER A 52 -9.87 -12.28 15.88
C SER A 52 -9.61 -11.29 17.02
N ALA A 53 -8.35 -10.83 17.16
CA ALA A 53 -7.94 -9.85 18.14
C ALA A 53 -8.09 -8.39 17.68
N ILE A 54 -8.53 -8.13 16.42
CA ILE A 54 -8.59 -6.79 15.84
C ILE A 54 -10.05 -6.42 15.55
N PRO A 55 -10.64 -5.43 16.24
CA PRO A 55 -11.98 -4.94 15.92
C PRO A 55 -12.06 -4.41 14.47
N THR A 56 -12.96 -4.96 13.67
CA THR A 56 -13.07 -4.61 12.24
C THR A 56 -13.72 -3.27 11.96
N HIS A 57 -14.48 -2.74 12.91
CA HIS A 57 -15.26 -1.51 12.78
C HIS A 57 -14.56 -0.27 13.35
N THR A 58 -13.42 -0.45 13.99
CA THR A 58 -12.53 0.64 14.42
C THR A 58 -11.42 0.83 13.41
N ALA A 59 -10.87 2.00 13.36
CA ALA A 59 -9.84 2.34 12.39
C ALA A 59 -8.57 2.83 13.08
N GLY A 60 -7.51 3.08 12.30
CA GLY A 60 -6.28 3.64 12.83
C GLY A 60 -5.28 2.58 13.30
N TYR A 61 -5.19 1.46 12.61
CA TYR A 61 -4.18 0.43 12.89
C TYR A 61 -2.89 0.65 12.13
N THR A 62 -1.77 0.39 12.80
CA THR A 62 -0.48 0.23 12.15
C THR A 62 -0.15 -1.25 12.00
N PHE A 63 -0.12 -1.71 10.75
CA PHE A 63 0.27 -3.07 10.40
C PHE A 63 1.77 -3.11 10.12
N ILE A 64 2.50 -3.90 10.88
CA ILE A 64 3.94 -4.09 10.70
C ILE A 64 4.16 -5.54 10.30
N SER A 65 4.87 -5.74 9.20
CA SER A 65 5.17 -7.09 8.72
C SER A 65 6.57 -7.21 8.14
N ASN A 66 6.97 -8.44 7.91
CA ASN A 66 8.09 -8.76 7.06
C ASN A 66 7.87 -8.18 5.67
N HIS A 67 8.95 -7.84 4.99
CA HIS A 67 8.89 -7.33 3.63
C HIS A 67 9.54 -8.35 2.68
N ARG A 68 8.71 -9.11 1.97
CA ARG A 68 9.16 -10.14 1.02
C ARG A 68 8.96 -9.69 -0.41
N ASP A 69 7.88 -9.01 -0.72
CA ASP A 69 7.54 -8.55 -2.06
C ASP A 69 7.15 -7.07 -2.06
N ILE A 70 7.58 -6.33 -3.10
CA ILE A 70 7.37 -4.87 -3.20
C ILE A 70 5.89 -4.50 -3.28
N VAL A 71 5.09 -5.36 -3.92
CA VAL A 71 3.68 -5.08 -4.23
C VAL A 71 2.74 -5.98 -3.43
N LEU A 72 3.10 -7.28 -3.32
CA LEU A 72 2.15 -8.27 -2.85
C LEU A 72 1.91 -8.22 -1.33
N ASP A 73 2.88 -7.81 -0.53
CA ASP A 73 2.72 -7.81 0.93
C ASP A 73 1.55 -6.91 1.36
N SER A 74 1.56 -5.65 0.97
CA SER A 74 0.48 -4.71 1.28
C SER A 74 -0.81 -5.01 0.51
N ALA A 75 -0.69 -5.48 -0.74
CA ALA A 75 -1.85 -5.81 -1.55
C ALA A 75 -2.63 -7.03 -1.02
N PHE A 76 -1.94 -8.05 -0.50
CA PHE A 76 -2.57 -9.18 0.16
C PHE A 76 -3.25 -8.76 1.47
N LEU A 77 -2.63 -7.88 2.22
CA LEU A 77 -3.24 -7.30 3.42
C LEU A 77 -4.53 -6.57 3.05
N ASP A 78 -4.50 -5.69 2.04
CA ASP A 78 -5.68 -4.95 1.58
C ASP A 78 -6.83 -5.87 1.17
N VAL A 79 -6.53 -6.94 0.42
CA VAL A 79 -7.55 -7.95 0.05
C VAL A 79 -8.17 -8.59 1.28
N ARG A 80 -7.36 -8.87 2.31
CA ARG A 80 -7.84 -9.48 3.54
C ARG A 80 -8.65 -8.53 4.40
N LEU A 81 -8.22 -7.29 4.53
CA LEU A 81 -8.97 -6.25 5.23
C LEU A 81 -10.35 -6.01 4.60
N ILE A 82 -10.40 -5.87 3.27
CA ILE A 82 -11.67 -5.71 2.54
C ILE A 82 -12.59 -6.92 2.78
N LYS A 83 -12.05 -8.14 2.67
CA LYS A 83 -12.82 -9.37 2.84
C LYS A 83 -13.32 -9.56 4.29
N ALA A 84 -12.56 -9.09 5.27
CA ALA A 84 -12.93 -9.14 6.68
C ALA A 84 -13.90 -8.02 7.10
N GLY A 85 -14.25 -7.09 6.19
CA GLY A 85 -15.22 -6.03 6.48
C GLY A 85 -14.61 -4.77 7.10
N PHE A 86 -13.29 -4.60 7.08
CA PHE A 86 -12.68 -3.35 7.52
C PHE A 86 -13.13 -2.17 6.64
N PRO A 87 -13.40 -1.00 7.22
CA PRO A 87 -13.86 0.17 6.45
C PRO A 87 -12.78 0.66 5.49
N ASN A 88 -11.53 0.60 5.90
CA ASN A 88 -10.38 1.13 5.18
C ASN A 88 -9.31 0.06 4.90
N THR A 89 -8.63 0.22 3.77
CA THR A 89 -7.38 -0.43 3.40
C THR A 89 -6.22 0.29 4.06
N VAL A 90 -4.98 -0.15 3.82
CA VAL A 90 -3.80 0.51 4.38
C VAL A 90 -3.25 1.61 3.46
N GLN A 91 -2.66 2.61 4.06
CA GLN A 91 -1.72 3.51 3.41
C GLN A 91 -0.33 2.87 3.42
N ILE A 92 0.41 3.01 2.32
CA ILE A 92 1.64 2.25 2.08
C ILE A 92 2.83 3.21 1.98
N ALA A 93 3.87 2.96 2.75
CA ALA A 93 5.12 3.69 2.65
C ALA A 93 5.96 3.18 1.46
N ILE A 94 6.19 4.01 0.46
CA ILE A 94 6.98 3.66 -0.73
C ILE A 94 8.20 4.59 -0.87
N GLY A 95 9.38 4.01 -1.07
CA GLY A 95 10.59 4.79 -1.30
C GLY A 95 10.59 5.49 -2.66
N ASP A 96 11.08 6.73 -2.71
CA ASP A 96 11.19 7.54 -3.92
C ASP A 96 12.07 6.89 -5.01
N ASN A 97 13.01 6.05 -4.63
CA ASN A 97 13.86 5.27 -5.53
C ASN A 97 13.08 4.28 -6.43
N LEU A 98 11.83 3.97 -6.10
CA LEU A 98 10.96 3.11 -6.92
C LEU A 98 10.16 3.90 -7.96
N LEU A 99 10.16 5.22 -7.90
CA LEU A 99 9.37 6.11 -8.76
C LEU A 99 10.13 6.50 -10.03
N VAL A 100 10.62 5.51 -10.75
CA VAL A 100 11.45 5.70 -11.95
C VAL A 100 10.70 6.42 -13.07
N TYR A 101 9.39 6.25 -13.18
CA TYR A 101 8.55 6.87 -14.19
C TYR A 101 7.36 7.61 -13.57
N PRO A 102 6.93 8.75 -14.14
CA PRO A 102 5.81 9.54 -13.59
C PRO A 102 4.49 8.78 -13.48
N TRP A 103 4.24 7.80 -14.34
CA TRP A 103 3.02 6.99 -14.26
C TRP A 103 3.04 6.05 -13.06
N ILE A 104 4.22 5.58 -12.62
CA ILE A 104 4.36 4.75 -11.41
C ILE A 104 3.95 5.56 -10.19
N GLU A 105 4.42 6.81 -10.07
CA GLU A 105 4.01 7.67 -8.96
C GLU A 105 2.50 7.86 -8.91
N ARG A 106 1.87 8.14 -10.04
CA ARG A 106 0.41 8.28 -10.10
C ARG A 106 -0.29 6.99 -9.69
N PHE A 107 0.17 5.85 -10.18
CA PHE A 107 -0.40 4.55 -9.86
C PHE A 107 -0.30 4.20 -8.36
N VAL A 108 0.87 4.41 -7.75
CA VAL A 108 1.05 4.11 -6.32
C VAL A 108 0.24 5.06 -5.44
N ARG A 109 0.11 6.35 -5.82
CA ARG A 109 -0.76 7.29 -5.12
C ARG A 109 -2.25 6.91 -5.21
N MET A 110 -2.69 6.35 -6.33
CA MET A 110 -4.04 5.77 -6.45
C MET A 110 -4.25 4.55 -5.54
N ASN A 111 -3.16 3.92 -5.11
CA ASN A 111 -3.16 2.83 -4.12
C ASN A 111 -2.84 3.31 -2.70
N LYS A 112 -3.16 4.56 -2.36
CA LYS A 112 -2.96 5.16 -1.03
C LYS A 112 -1.49 5.18 -0.59
N ALA A 113 -0.53 5.18 -1.53
CA ALA A 113 0.87 5.26 -1.17
C ALA A 113 1.28 6.68 -0.81
N PHE A 114 2.08 6.81 0.26
CA PHE A 114 2.85 8.00 0.56
C PHE A 114 4.34 7.77 0.33
N ILE A 115 5.05 8.83 -0.07
CA ILE A 115 6.41 8.70 -0.56
C ILE A 115 7.40 9.00 0.55
N VAL A 116 8.31 8.06 0.76
CA VAL A 116 9.43 8.17 1.69
C VAL A 116 10.66 8.63 0.93
N ARG A 117 11.16 9.82 1.23
CA ARG A 117 12.39 10.33 0.64
C ARG A 117 13.60 9.62 1.24
N ARG A 118 14.35 8.94 0.38
CA ARG A 118 15.58 8.19 0.73
C ARG A 118 16.81 8.75 0.03
N SER A 119 16.62 9.33 -1.14
CA SER A 119 17.69 9.87 -2.00
C SER A 119 18.07 11.29 -1.63
N VAL A 120 18.21 11.58 -0.33
CA VAL A 120 18.48 12.92 0.22
C VAL A 120 19.65 12.88 1.20
N GLY A 121 20.27 14.05 1.46
CA GLY A 121 21.36 14.19 2.43
C GLY A 121 20.95 13.85 3.88
N LYS A 122 21.92 13.57 4.74
CA LYS A 122 21.65 13.13 6.13
C LYS A 122 20.75 14.08 6.92
N ARG A 123 20.91 15.40 6.72
CA ARG A 123 20.08 16.42 7.38
C ARG A 123 18.64 16.39 6.89
N GLU A 124 18.47 16.33 5.56
CA GLU A 124 17.16 16.25 4.92
C GLU A 124 16.45 14.92 5.22
N LEU A 125 17.22 13.84 5.39
CA LEU A 125 16.69 12.54 5.79
C LEU A 125 16.05 12.59 7.18
N LEU A 126 16.65 13.32 8.13
CA LEU A 126 16.09 13.49 9.47
C LEU A 126 14.77 14.30 9.41
N GLU A 127 14.73 15.37 8.62
CA GLU A 127 13.51 16.16 8.41
C GLU A 127 12.42 15.33 7.72
N ALA A 128 12.78 14.58 6.67
CA ALA A 128 11.85 13.68 6.00
C ALA A 128 11.28 12.61 6.96
N SER A 129 12.11 12.05 7.82
CA SER A 129 11.66 11.07 8.83
C SER A 129 10.70 11.70 9.84
N ARG A 130 10.96 12.94 10.29
CA ARG A 130 10.05 13.67 11.18
C ARG A 130 8.72 14.00 10.52
N HIS A 131 8.74 14.37 9.24
CA HIS A 131 7.53 14.61 8.46
C HIS A 131 6.71 13.34 8.30
N MET A 132 7.37 12.23 8.02
CA MET A 132 6.73 10.93 7.88
C MET A 132 6.10 10.47 9.20
N SER A 133 6.82 10.57 10.31
CA SER A 133 6.30 10.25 11.64
C SER A 133 5.04 11.07 11.96
N ARG A 134 5.10 12.40 11.77
CA ARG A 134 3.92 13.27 11.96
C ARG A 134 2.74 12.90 11.06
N TYR A 135 3.03 12.55 9.81
CA TYR A 135 1.99 12.10 8.88
C TYR A 135 1.33 10.81 9.35
N MET A 136 2.12 9.83 9.77
CA MET A 136 1.61 8.55 10.27
C MET A 136 0.74 8.75 11.52
N HIS A 137 1.20 9.53 12.48
CA HIS A 137 0.42 9.87 13.67
C HIS A 137 -0.89 10.58 13.30
N TRP A 138 -0.85 11.52 12.37
CA TRP A 138 -2.05 12.22 11.90
C TRP A 138 -3.05 11.29 11.22
N VAL A 139 -2.57 10.35 10.40
CA VAL A 139 -3.43 9.37 9.73
C VAL A 139 -4.14 8.47 10.75
N ILE A 140 -3.40 7.96 11.73
CA ILE A 140 -3.93 7.01 12.71
C ILE A 140 -4.88 7.73 13.69
N ALA A 141 -4.41 8.85 14.26
CA ALA A 141 -5.15 9.55 15.31
C ALA A 141 -6.30 10.43 14.79
N GLY A 142 -6.19 10.97 13.58
CA GLY A 142 -7.14 11.98 13.09
C GLY A 142 -8.02 11.57 11.93
N LYS A 143 -7.74 10.47 11.25
CA LYS A 143 -8.40 10.12 9.99
C LYS A 143 -9.04 8.74 9.97
N ASP A 144 -8.93 8.00 11.02
CA ASP A 144 -9.49 6.65 11.09
C ASP A 144 -9.06 5.77 9.91
N ASP A 145 -7.80 5.84 9.53
CA ASP A 145 -7.22 5.08 8.43
C ASP A 145 -6.09 4.17 8.93
N ASN A 146 -5.74 3.18 8.16
CA ASN A 146 -4.71 2.21 8.49
C ASN A 146 -3.40 2.53 7.78
N ILE A 147 -2.28 2.12 8.36
CA ILE A 147 -0.94 2.22 7.74
C ILE A 147 -0.31 0.84 7.71
N TRP A 148 0.35 0.52 6.61
CA TRP A 148 1.27 -0.60 6.53
C TRP A 148 2.71 -0.10 6.39
N ILE A 149 3.59 -0.66 7.19
CA ILE A 149 5.02 -0.40 7.14
C ILE A 149 5.81 -1.70 7.26
N ALA A 150 6.86 -1.82 6.46
CA ALA A 150 7.80 -2.92 6.60
C ALA A 150 8.62 -2.76 7.88
N GLN A 151 8.85 -3.84 8.62
CA GLN A 151 9.61 -3.82 9.87
C GLN A 151 11.09 -3.47 9.70
N ARG A 152 11.61 -3.54 8.48
CA ARG A 152 12.97 -3.11 8.13
C ARG A 152 13.06 -2.55 6.72
N GLU A 153 14.14 -1.84 6.45
CA GLU A 153 14.45 -1.37 5.11
C GLU A 153 14.85 -2.53 4.19
N GLY A 154 14.35 -2.49 2.95
CA GLY A 154 14.62 -3.52 1.95
C GLY A 154 13.89 -4.83 2.18
N ARG A 155 13.83 -5.66 1.12
CA ARG A 155 13.18 -6.96 1.16
C ARG A 155 14.02 -7.97 1.93
N ALA A 156 13.36 -8.81 2.71
CA ALA A 156 13.98 -9.95 3.35
C ALA A 156 14.39 -10.99 2.28
N LYS A 157 15.67 -11.24 2.16
CA LYS A 157 16.22 -12.26 1.23
C LYS A 157 16.40 -13.62 1.91
N ASP A 158 16.42 -13.61 3.22
CA ASP A 158 16.56 -14.76 4.10
C ASP A 158 15.41 -14.80 5.11
N SER A 159 15.41 -15.76 6.00
CA SER A 159 14.42 -15.89 7.07
C SER A 159 14.76 -15.01 8.30
N SER A 160 15.83 -14.24 8.27
CA SER A 160 16.25 -13.36 9.36
C SER A 160 15.54 -12.02 9.23
N ASP A 161 14.46 -11.87 9.97
CA ASP A 161 13.58 -10.69 9.91
C ASP A 161 13.60 -9.96 11.25
N HIS A 162 14.61 -9.14 11.44
CA HIS A 162 14.72 -8.29 12.66
C HIS A 162 14.10 -6.92 12.40
N THR A 163 13.28 -6.46 13.33
CA THR A 163 12.69 -5.12 13.28
C THR A 163 13.79 -4.06 13.49
N GLN A 164 13.86 -3.09 12.60
CA GLN A 164 14.78 -1.98 12.74
C GLN A 164 14.32 -1.00 13.83
N PRO A 165 15.19 -0.62 14.77
CA PRO A 165 14.85 0.36 15.82
C PRO A 165 14.38 1.71 15.26
N SER A 166 14.83 2.10 14.05
CA SER A 166 14.39 3.33 13.39
C SER A 166 12.90 3.30 13.00
N VAL A 167 12.39 2.13 12.63
CA VAL A 167 10.95 1.96 12.32
C VAL A 167 10.11 2.17 13.57
N LEU A 168 10.53 1.57 14.69
CA LEU A 168 9.84 1.75 15.99
C LEU A 168 9.86 3.23 16.45
N ARG A 169 11.00 3.91 16.30
CA ARG A 169 11.13 5.33 16.66
C ARG A 169 10.28 6.26 15.80
N MET A 170 9.94 5.87 14.57
CA MET A 170 9.05 6.67 13.73
C MET A 170 7.59 6.55 14.15
N MET A 171 7.22 5.50 14.88
CA MET A 171 5.86 5.22 15.34
C MET A 171 5.62 5.63 16.79
N ALA A 172 6.67 5.82 17.56
CA ALA A 172 6.62 6.32 18.94
C ALA A 172 6.53 7.85 18.99
#